data_ee03a89f617a29a358f3850a920ecd1f
#
_entry.id   ee03a89f617a29a358f3850a920ecd1f
#
_cell.length_a   1.000
_cell.length_b   1.000
_cell.length_c   1.000
_cell.angle_alpha   90.00
_cell.angle_beta   90.00
_cell.angle_gamma   90.00
#
_symmetry.space_group_name_H-M   'P 1'
#
loop_
_entity.id
_entity.type
_entity.pdbx_description
1 polymer ?
#
loop_
_entity_poly.entity_id
_entity_poly.type
_entity_poly.pdbx_seq_one_letter_code
_entity_poly.pdbx_strand_id
1 'polypeptide(L)'
;MTKKILSVVLCFVMLFAMAIPAFGAEDQVLPYENSNFFTYGDYELHYRVVMHEGLYKGRIMFIHGFGQSSFSWENMAAEMSAKGYDCYCVDLPNFGYSTRETTDMELLDRELLVEKLMLSIAPENTWILAGHSMGGAVAINVAQSVDVQKLMLFCAAPVADMGDMSGMMAMPIMGKMVNFVFKNLTKIDFLMKIVVYMATANLEYTKNYNLEGVTAPLQLDGTGDGLCVLMQHQRPTDLEGAKNIDCPVLIVNAEKDMIINDSMKQQISDAFPNAEHYLVEGGGHICIEDRAEELAGVAYDFLNK
;
A
#
# COMPACT_ATOMS: atom_id res chain seq x y z
N MET A 1 -14.92 -59.95 12.45
CA MET A 1 -15.11 -59.10 11.24
C MET A 1 -14.60 -57.68 11.40
N THR A 2 -14.46 -57.12 12.57
CA THR A 2 -14.11 -55.71 12.84
C THR A 2 -12.62 -55.34 12.65
N LYS A 3 -11.68 -56.27 12.88
CA LYS A 3 -10.23 -55.97 12.73
C LYS A 3 -9.76 -55.92 11.26
N LYS A 4 -10.38 -56.66 10.35
CA LYS A 4 -10.04 -56.65 8.92
C LYS A 4 -10.55 -55.41 8.19
N ILE A 5 -11.70 -54.86 8.62
CA ILE A 5 -12.27 -53.63 8.05
C ILE A 5 -11.44 -52.43 8.49
N LEU A 6 -10.94 -52.40 9.75
CA LEU A 6 -10.09 -51.31 10.25
C LEU A 6 -8.71 -51.27 9.54
N SER A 7 -8.12 -52.43 9.22
CA SER A 7 -6.87 -52.52 8.45
C SER A 7 -7.01 -52.03 7.01
N VAL A 8 -8.15 -52.28 6.37
CA VAL A 8 -8.42 -51.84 4.97
C VAL A 8 -8.64 -50.31 4.95
N VAL A 9 -9.36 -49.76 5.92
CA VAL A 9 -9.58 -48.32 6.03
C VAL A 9 -8.25 -47.59 6.34
N LEU A 10 -7.38 -48.17 7.20
CA LEU A 10 -6.07 -47.60 7.50
C LEU A 10 -5.11 -47.63 6.30
N CYS A 11 -5.15 -48.72 5.48
CA CYS A 11 -4.39 -48.77 4.22
C CYS A 11 -4.92 -47.79 3.17
N PHE A 12 -6.23 -47.54 3.10
CA PHE A 12 -6.79 -46.52 2.19
C PHE A 12 -6.44 -45.09 2.65
N VAL A 13 -6.43 -44.84 3.94
CA VAL A 13 -6.00 -43.52 4.48
C VAL A 13 -4.49 -43.30 4.27
N MET A 14 -3.65 -44.34 4.39
CA MET A 14 -2.21 -44.22 4.10
C MET A 14 -1.91 -44.14 2.59
N LEU A 15 -2.71 -44.75 1.71
CA LEU A 15 -2.56 -44.60 0.27
C LEU A 15 -3.05 -43.25 -0.24
N PHE A 16 -4.00 -42.59 0.44
CA PHE A 16 -4.43 -41.22 0.13
C PHE A 16 -3.44 -40.18 0.67
N ALA A 17 -2.66 -40.49 1.74
CA ALA A 17 -1.63 -39.61 2.27
C ALA A 17 -0.33 -39.64 1.43
N MET A 18 -0.17 -40.60 0.48
CA MET A 18 1.00 -40.64 -0.43
C MET A 18 0.69 -40.10 -1.85
N ALA A 19 -0.53 -39.68 -2.12
CA ALA A 19 -0.92 -39.01 -3.34
C ALA A 19 -1.24 -37.53 -3.03
N ILE A 20 -0.32 -36.84 -2.36
CA ILE A 20 -0.20 -35.41 -2.58
C ILE A 20 0.47 -35.36 -3.96
N PRO A 21 -0.21 -34.95 -5.05
CA PRO A 21 0.53 -34.52 -6.21
C PRO A 21 1.49 -33.48 -5.67
N ALA A 22 2.79 -33.64 -5.90
CA ALA A 22 3.64 -32.48 -5.98
C ALA A 22 2.93 -31.62 -7.03
N PHE A 23 2.17 -30.63 -6.57
CA PHE A 23 1.86 -29.49 -7.40
C PHE A 23 3.23 -29.02 -7.82
N GLY A 24 3.61 -29.34 -9.04
CA GLY A 24 4.65 -28.63 -9.73
C GLY A 24 4.25 -27.19 -9.54
N ALA A 25 5.16 -26.34 -9.08
CA ALA A 25 4.95 -24.93 -9.13
C ALA A 25 4.55 -24.67 -10.59
N GLU A 26 3.24 -24.50 -10.85
CA GLU A 26 2.79 -23.78 -12.02
C GLU A 26 3.57 -22.49 -11.91
N ASP A 27 4.31 -22.12 -12.95
CA ASP A 27 5.00 -20.84 -13.00
C ASP A 27 3.95 -19.78 -12.66
N GLN A 28 3.97 -19.31 -11.43
CA GLN A 28 3.00 -18.33 -10.93
C GLN A 28 3.22 -17.10 -11.79
N VAL A 29 2.26 -16.80 -12.66
CA VAL A 29 2.37 -15.61 -13.52
C VAL A 29 2.38 -14.42 -12.58
N LEU A 30 3.56 -13.84 -12.39
CA LEU A 30 3.74 -12.69 -11.52
C LEU A 30 2.99 -11.49 -12.11
N PRO A 31 2.32 -10.68 -11.29
CA PRO A 31 1.63 -9.48 -11.76
C PRO A 31 2.56 -8.50 -12.49
N TYR A 32 3.81 -8.42 -12.04
CA TYR A 32 4.89 -7.64 -12.63
C TYR A 32 6.19 -8.43 -12.59
N GLU A 33 7.14 -8.15 -13.48
CA GLU A 33 8.45 -8.83 -13.52
C GLU A 33 9.24 -8.67 -12.22
N ASN A 34 9.04 -7.55 -11.50
CA ASN A 34 9.70 -7.22 -10.23
C ASN A 34 8.82 -7.49 -9.00
N SER A 35 7.78 -8.31 -9.14
CA SER A 35 6.92 -8.76 -8.04
C SER A 35 7.64 -9.69 -7.08
N ASN A 36 7.33 -9.51 -5.80
CA ASN A 36 7.74 -10.39 -4.71
C ASN A 36 6.56 -10.57 -3.75
N PHE A 37 6.61 -11.63 -2.93
CA PHE A 37 5.59 -11.91 -1.94
C PHE A 37 6.23 -12.18 -0.57
N PHE A 38 5.58 -11.71 0.48
CA PHE A 38 5.97 -11.91 1.87
C PHE A 38 4.78 -12.48 2.65
N THR A 39 4.97 -13.61 3.30
CA THR A 39 3.92 -14.27 4.08
C THR A 39 4.13 -14.03 5.58
N TYR A 40 3.08 -13.59 6.27
CA TYR A 40 3.05 -13.47 7.72
C TYR A 40 1.65 -13.85 8.26
N GLY A 41 1.56 -14.93 9.03
CA GLY A 41 0.27 -15.52 9.42
C GLY A 41 -0.53 -15.90 8.17
N ASP A 42 -1.77 -15.46 8.12
CA ASP A 42 -2.69 -15.69 7.00
C ASP A 42 -2.55 -14.63 5.88
N TYR A 43 -1.60 -13.71 6.02
CA TYR A 43 -1.37 -12.65 5.04
C TYR A 43 -0.25 -13.00 4.08
N GLU A 44 -0.50 -12.76 2.81
CA GLU A 44 0.51 -12.67 1.75
C GLU A 44 0.51 -11.26 1.21
N LEU A 45 1.59 -10.51 1.47
CA LEU A 45 1.80 -9.17 0.95
C LEU A 45 2.57 -9.24 -0.36
N HIS A 46 1.98 -8.71 -1.41
CA HIS A 46 2.70 -8.42 -2.64
C HIS A 46 3.51 -7.14 -2.46
N TYR A 47 4.73 -7.12 -2.99
CA TYR A 47 5.53 -5.90 -3.11
C TYR A 47 6.41 -5.95 -4.35
N ARG A 48 6.72 -4.79 -4.90
CA ARG A 48 7.63 -4.65 -6.03
C ARG A 48 8.97 -4.13 -5.57
N VAL A 49 10.05 -4.59 -6.21
CA VAL A 49 11.41 -4.16 -5.91
C VAL A 49 12.05 -3.56 -7.15
N VAL A 50 12.59 -2.34 -7.00
CA VAL A 50 13.43 -1.70 -8.00
C VAL A 50 14.78 -1.45 -7.35
N MET A 51 15.79 -2.21 -7.77
CA MET A 51 17.14 -2.12 -7.22
C MET A 51 17.85 -0.87 -7.73
N HIS A 52 18.71 -0.29 -6.90
CA HIS A 52 19.48 0.89 -7.22
C HIS A 52 20.39 0.72 -8.44
N GLU A 53 20.58 1.81 -9.15
CA GLU A 53 21.65 1.95 -10.13
C GLU A 53 22.87 2.65 -9.52
N GLY A 54 24.07 2.23 -9.90
CA GLY A 54 25.31 2.87 -9.46
C GLY A 54 25.65 2.64 -7.98
N LEU A 55 25.99 3.71 -7.26
CA LEU A 55 26.39 3.62 -5.85
C LEU A 55 25.16 3.54 -4.94
N TYR A 56 25.11 2.47 -4.12
CA TYR A 56 24.06 2.31 -3.12
C TYR A 56 24.09 3.41 -2.06
N LYS A 57 22.93 4.02 -1.80
CA LYS A 57 22.74 5.10 -0.82
C LYS A 57 21.75 4.79 0.29
N GLY A 58 20.93 3.77 0.13
CA GLY A 58 19.92 3.42 1.11
C GLY A 58 18.73 2.69 0.48
N ARG A 59 17.72 2.43 1.29
CA ARG A 59 16.50 1.75 0.87
C ARG A 59 15.27 2.51 1.31
N ILE A 60 14.25 2.49 0.46
CA ILE A 60 12.99 3.20 0.68
C ILE A 60 11.85 2.20 0.65
N MET A 61 11.01 2.19 1.68
CA MET A 61 9.70 1.53 1.67
C MET A 61 8.64 2.55 1.27
N PHE A 62 8.00 2.32 0.13
CA PHE A 62 6.92 3.14 -0.41
C PHE A 62 5.56 2.52 -0.07
N ILE A 63 4.68 3.29 0.58
CA ILE A 63 3.37 2.86 1.07
C ILE A 63 2.30 3.71 0.38
N HIS A 64 1.44 3.05 -0.41
CA HIS A 64 0.42 3.70 -1.24
C HIS A 64 -0.82 4.16 -0.46
N GLY A 65 -1.65 5.01 -1.08
CA GLY A 65 -2.91 5.51 -0.56
C GLY A 65 -4.11 4.58 -0.78
N PHE A 66 -5.27 4.99 -0.31
CA PHE A 66 -6.53 4.26 -0.51
C PHE A 66 -6.87 4.13 -2.01
N GLY A 67 -7.27 2.93 -2.43
CA GLY A 67 -7.62 2.64 -3.82
C GLY A 67 -6.43 2.55 -4.78
N GLN A 68 -5.21 2.68 -4.29
CA GLN A 68 -3.97 2.57 -5.03
C GLN A 68 -3.29 1.20 -4.80
N SER A 69 -2.09 1.06 -5.32
CA SER A 69 -1.22 -0.10 -5.13
C SER A 69 0.25 0.31 -5.33
N SER A 70 1.16 -0.64 -5.31
CA SER A 70 2.58 -0.45 -5.68
C SER A 70 2.76 0.17 -7.07
N PHE A 71 1.76 0.07 -7.94
CA PHE A 71 1.74 0.73 -9.25
C PHE A 71 1.89 2.25 -9.15
N SER A 72 1.25 2.89 -8.19
CA SER A 72 1.32 4.35 -8.03
C SER A 72 2.72 4.89 -7.71
N TRP A 73 3.61 4.02 -7.25
CA TRP A 73 5.00 4.37 -6.97
C TRP A 73 5.98 4.03 -8.10
N GLU A 74 5.49 3.45 -9.23
CA GLU A 74 6.35 2.94 -10.30
C GLU A 74 7.34 3.99 -10.83
N ASN A 75 6.85 5.17 -11.20
CA ASN A 75 7.69 6.25 -11.71
C ASN A 75 8.64 6.79 -10.63
N MET A 76 8.15 6.99 -9.41
CA MET A 76 8.95 7.48 -8.30
C MET A 76 10.06 6.50 -7.92
N ALA A 77 9.76 5.18 -7.90
CA ALA A 77 10.73 4.13 -7.63
C ALA A 77 11.82 4.06 -8.71
N ALA A 78 11.46 4.20 -9.99
CA ALA A 78 12.42 4.25 -11.09
C ALA A 78 13.38 5.45 -10.94
N GLU A 79 12.85 6.64 -10.66
CA GLU A 79 13.66 7.85 -10.45
C GLU A 79 14.59 7.75 -9.24
N MET A 80 14.11 7.17 -8.12
CA MET A 80 14.93 7.00 -6.91
C MET A 80 15.96 5.90 -7.07
N SER A 81 15.67 4.83 -7.81
CA SER A 81 16.64 3.77 -8.12
C SER A 81 17.81 4.31 -8.94
N ALA A 82 17.54 5.15 -9.94
CA ALA A 82 18.56 5.86 -10.72
C ALA A 82 19.44 6.80 -9.87
N LYS A 83 18.93 7.23 -8.70
CA LYS A 83 19.66 8.07 -7.72
C LYS A 83 20.42 7.25 -6.65
N GLY A 84 20.35 5.92 -6.71
CA GLY A 84 21.12 5.02 -5.84
C GLY A 84 20.34 4.38 -4.70
N TYR A 85 19.01 4.40 -4.71
CA TYR A 85 18.19 3.82 -3.65
C TYR A 85 17.50 2.53 -4.08
N ASP A 86 17.53 1.49 -3.23
CA ASP A 86 16.66 0.34 -3.40
C ASP A 86 15.24 0.72 -3.01
N CYS A 87 14.29 0.51 -3.90
CA CYS A 87 12.90 0.90 -3.74
C CYS A 87 12.01 -0.32 -3.57
N TYR A 88 11.28 -0.39 -2.47
CA TYR A 88 10.32 -1.43 -2.12
C TYR A 88 8.93 -0.81 -2.08
N CYS A 89 8.06 -1.18 -3.02
CA CYS A 89 6.70 -0.64 -3.11
C CYS A 89 5.73 -1.72 -2.66
N VAL A 90 5.18 -1.61 -1.46
CA VAL A 90 4.26 -2.61 -0.88
C VAL A 90 2.83 -2.38 -1.31
N ASP A 91 2.10 -3.47 -1.57
CA ASP A 91 0.64 -3.47 -1.61
C ASP A 91 0.11 -3.78 -0.21
N LEU A 92 -0.63 -2.84 0.38
CA LEU A 92 -1.29 -3.06 1.67
C LEU A 92 -2.42 -4.11 1.55
N PRO A 93 -2.81 -4.80 2.62
CA PRO A 93 -3.98 -5.68 2.61
C PRO A 93 -5.21 -5.00 2.00
N ASN A 94 -5.97 -5.74 1.23
CA ASN A 94 -7.14 -5.31 0.46
C ASN A 94 -6.83 -4.50 -0.81
N PHE A 95 -5.56 -4.23 -1.11
CA PHE A 95 -5.12 -3.48 -2.28
C PHE A 95 -4.11 -4.27 -3.11
N GLY A 96 -3.87 -3.80 -4.34
CA GLY A 96 -2.91 -4.40 -5.24
C GLY A 96 -3.14 -5.89 -5.41
N TYR A 97 -2.12 -6.68 -5.20
CA TYR A 97 -2.14 -8.14 -5.26
C TYR A 97 -1.92 -8.82 -3.91
N SER A 98 -2.05 -8.06 -2.82
CA SER A 98 -2.01 -8.58 -1.44
C SER A 98 -3.31 -9.23 -1.03
N THR A 99 -3.28 -9.97 0.07
CA THR A 99 -4.44 -10.65 0.68
C THR A 99 -5.66 -9.71 0.78
N ARG A 100 -6.82 -10.25 0.43
CA ARG A 100 -8.13 -9.65 0.71
C ARG A 100 -8.63 -10.16 2.06
N GLU A 101 -8.78 -9.25 3.01
CA GLU A 101 -9.26 -9.59 4.34
C GLU A 101 -10.70 -10.07 4.32
N THR A 102 -11.00 -11.06 5.14
CA THR A 102 -12.35 -11.58 5.36
C THR A 102 -12.68 -11.53 6.85
N THR A 103 -13.96 -11.59 7.19
CA THR A 103 -14.41 -11.47 8.59
C THR A 103 -14.11 -12.70 9.46
N ASP A 104 -13.64 -13.78 8.86
CA ASP A 104 -13.32 -15.05 9.53
C ASP A 104 -11.83 -15.30 9.72
N MET A 105 -10.97 -14.38 9.24
CA MET A 105 -9.52 -14.42 9.49
C MET A 105 -9.13 -13.58 10.70
N GLU A 106 -7.98 -13.85 11.30
CA GLU A 106 -7.38 -12.96 12.29
C GLU A 106 -6.90 -11.67 11.61
N LEU A 107 -7.46 -10.54 12.03
CA LEU A 107 -7.12 -9.25 11.45
C LEU A 107 -5.87 -8.69 12.14
N LEU A 108 -4.86 -8.39 11.35
CA LEU A 108 -3.61 -7.78 11.80
C LEU A 108 -3.52 -6.32 11.36
N ASP A 109 -2.90 -5.49 12.18
CA ASP A 109 -2.64 -4.11 11.83
C ASP A 109 -1.73 -4.02 10.59
N ARG A 110 -2.04 -3.13 9.66
CA ARG A 110 -1.25 -2.89 8.44
C ARG A 110 0.16 -2.44 8.76
N GLU A 111 0.28 -1.65 9.80
CA GLU A 111 1.55 -1.17 10.34
C GLU A 111 2.44 -2.34 10.76
N LEU A 112 1.88 -3.31 11.50
CA LEU A 112 2.59 -4.53 11.89
C LEU A 112 3.07 -5.32 10.66
N LEU A 113 2.22 -5.46 9.65
CA LEU A 113 2.55 -6.20 8.43
C LEU A 113 3.67 -5.52 7.65
N VAL A 114 3.64 -4.19 7.51
CA VAL A 114 4.72 -3.41 6.89
C VAL A 114 6.01 -3.52 7.70
N GLU A 115 5.94 -3.41 9.03
CA GLU A 115 7.08 -3.62 9.93
C GLU A 115 7.71 -5.00 9.71
N LYS A 116 6.90 -6.08 9.72
CA LYS A 116 7.39 -7.46 9.54
C LYS A 116 8.02 -7.66 8.16
N LEU A 117 7.44 -7.09 7.10
CA LEU A 117 8.03 -7.07 5.78
C LEU A 117 9.40 -6.37 5.79
N MET A 118 9.48 -5.16 6.34
CA MET A 118 10.73 -4.39 6.42
C MET A 118 11.81 -5.19 7.14
N LEU A 119 11.49 -5.74 8.32
CA LEU A 119 12.43 -6.50 9.15
C LEU A 119 12.85 -7.84 8.53
N SER A 120 12.02 -8.43 7.67
CA SER A 120 12.37 -9.63 6.92
C SER A 120 13.43 -9.37 5.83
N ILE A 121 13.50 -8.13 5.33
CA ILE A 121 14.41 -7.72 4.25
C ILE A 121 15.71 -7.17 4.84
N ALA A 122 15.61 -6.31 5.87
CA ALA A 122 16.77 -5.64 6.46
C ALA A 122 16.52 -5.19 7.90
N PRO A 123 17.60 -5.03 8.71
CA PRO A 123 17.49 -4.51 10.07
C PRO A 123 16.84 -3.13 10.14
N GLU A 124 16.32 -2.79 11.34
CA GLU A 124 15.88 -1.44 11.70
C GLU A 124 16.97 -0.39 11.42
N ASN A 125 16.58 0.89 11.50
CA ASN A 125 17.40 2.07 11.25
C ASN A 125 18.21 2.09 9.92
N THR A 126 17.90 1.19 9.01
CA THR A 126 18.43 1.20 7.64
C THR A 126 17.38 1.61 6.60
N TRP A 127 16.17 1.92 7.06
CA TRP A 127 15.03 2.23 6.21
C TRP A 127 14.71 3.71 6.15
N ILE A 128 14.27 4.14 4.98
CA ILE A 128 13.57 5.39 4.75
C ILE A 128 12.11 5.00 4.49
N LEU A 129 11.15 5.70 5.11
CA LEU A 129 9.74 5.50 4.81
C LEU A 129 9.21 6.60 3.92
N ALA A 130 8.37 6.23 2.96
CA ALA A 130 7.63 7.16 2.11
C ALA A 130 6.16 6.73 2.05
N GLY A 131 5.25 7.57 2.50
CA GLY A 131 3.82 7.26 2.49
C GLY A 131 3.00 8.31 1.76
N HIS A 132 2.04 7.85 0.94
CA HIS A 132 1.09 8.71 0.23
C HIS A 132 -0.31 8.58 0.82
N SER A 133 -0.97 9.71 1.09
CA SER A 133 -2.38 9.72 1.53
C SER A 133 -2.59 8.82 2.77
N MET A 134 -3.47 7.83 2.73
CA MET A 134 -3.65 6.80 3.76
C MET A 134 -2.33 6.10 4.11
N GLY A 135 -1.48 5.82 3.11
CA GLY A 135 -0.14 5.24 3.34
C GLY A 135 0.78 6.15 4.14
N GLY A 136 0.54 7.47 4.13
CA GLY A 136 1.21 8.42 5.02
C GLY A 136 0.86 8.19 6.48
N ALA A 137 -0.42 7.91 6.79
CA ALA A 137 -0.85 7.52 8.14
C ALA A 137 -0.17 6.22 8.60
N VAL A 138 -0.15 5.20 7.71
CA VAL A 138 0.55 3.94 7.99
C VAL A 138 2.04 4.19 8.25
N ALA A 139 2.70 5.01 7.41
CA ALA A 139 4.12 5.35 7.58
C ALA A 139 4.39 6.06 8.91
N ILE A 140 3.53 7.00 9.33
CA ILE A 140 3.61 7.69 10.62
C ILE A 140 3.52 6.67 11.77
N ASN A 141 2.55 5.76 11.73
CA ASN A 141 2.37 4.77 12.78
C ASN A 141 3.53 3.75 12.81
N VAL A 142 4.06 3.32 11.65
CA VAL A 142 5.25 2.45 11.56
C VAL A 142 6.48 3.13 12.14
N ALA A 143 6.71 4.41 11.83
CA ALA A 143 7.87 5.17 12.31
C ALA A 143 7.86 5.40 13.84
N GLN A 144 6.75 5.13 14.53
CA GLN A 144 6.68 5.12 15.99
C GLN A 144 7.11 3.79 16.61
N SER A 145 7.09 2.70 15.82
CA SER A 145 7.41 1.34 16.28
C SER A 145 8.77 0.87 15.79
N VAL A 146 9.24 1.40 14.66
CA VAL A 146 10.49 1.03 14.00
C VAL A 146 11.37 2.26 13.87
N ASP A 147 12.63 2.15 14.29
CA ASP A 147 13.61 3.21 14.09
C ASP A 147 13.94 3.33 12.59
N VAL A 148 13.67 4.51 12.02
CA VAL A 148 13.86 4.81 10.60
C VAL A 148 14.78 6.02 10.41
N GLN A 149 15.53 6.04 9.32
CA GLN A 149 16.48 7.11 9.04
C GLN A 149 15.78 8.43 8.68
N LYS A 150 14.72 8.37 7.90
CA LYS A 150 13.94 9.54 7.44
C LYS A 150 12.51 9.13 7.10
N LEU A 151 11.58 10.08 7.19
CA LEU A 151 10.18 9.92 6.86
C LEU A 151 9.76 10.95 5.79
N MET A 152 9.13 10.49 4.71
CA MET A 152 8.61 11.34 3.64
C MET A 152 7.09 11.13 3.51
N LEU A 153 6.33 12.21 3.62
CA LEU A 153 4.87 12.22 3.64
C LEU A 153 4.34 12.99 2.42
N PHE A 154 3.74 12.28 1.48
CA PHE A 154 3.21 12.86 0.24
C PHE A 154 1.69 12.95 0.33
N CYS A 155 1.14 14.16 0.34
CA CYS A 155 -0.30 14.41 0.49
C CYS A 155 -0.93 13.53 1.60
N ALA A 156 -0.22 13.38 2.72
CA ALA A 156 -0.59 12.45 3.79
C ALA A 156 -1.94 12.83 4.41
N ALA A 157 -2.79 11.82 4.60
CA ALA A 157 -4.09 11.96 5.24
C ALA A 157 -4.02 11.49 6.68
N PRO A 158 -4.40 12.31 7.68
CA PRO A 158 -4.66 11.76 9.01
C PRO A 158 -5.92 10.89 8.92
N VAL A 159 -5.78 9.63 9.31
CA VAL A 159 -6.92 8.72 9.37
C VAL A 159 -7.64 8.94 10.70
N ALA A 160 -8.93 9.26 10.61
CA ALA A 160 -9.79 9.40 11.78
C ALA A 160 -10.54 8.10 12.08
N ASP A 161 -11.04 7.98 13.30
CA ASP A 161 -11.98 6.93 13.65
C ASP A 161 -13.27 7.11 12.83
N MET A 162 -13.71 6.04 12.16
CA MET A 162 -14.88 6.07 11.26
C MET A 162 -16.22 6.09 12.02
N GLY A 163 -16.20 5.88 13.33
CA GLY A 163 -17.40 5.98 14.17
C GLY A 163 -18.59 5.17 13.63
N ASP A 164 -19.75 5.80 13.50
CA ASP A 164 -20.99 5.15 13.06
C ASP A 164 -20.95 4.59 11.62
N MET A 165 -20.06 5.08 10.75
CA MET A 165 -19.90 4.53 9.40
C MET A 165 -19.39 3.08 9.41
N SER A 166 -18.63 2.67 10.43
CA SER A 166 -18.15 1.31 10.57
C SER A 166 -19.31 0.30 10.61
N GLY A 167 -20.38 0.63 11.34
CA GLY A 167 -21.58 -0.21 11.43
C GLY A 167 -22.30 -0.42 10.10
N MET A 168 -22.32 0.58 9.22
CA MET A 168 -22.90 0.45 7.87
C MET A 168 -22.01 -0.47 7.00
N MET A 169 -20.70 -0.34 7.09
CA MET A 169 -19.77 -1.20 6.35
C MET A 169 -19.79 -2.66 6.82
N ALA A 170 -20.22 -2.94 8.04
CA ALA A 170 -20.40 -4.30 8.56
C ALA A 170 -21.60 -5.05 7.93
N MET A 171 -22.45 -4.38 7.17
CA MET A 171 -23.61 -5.05 6.52
C MET A 171 -23.13 -5.96 5.38
N PRO A 172 -23.52 -7.26 5.35
CA PRO A 172 -23.02 -8.22 4.35
C PRO A 172 -23.32 -7.85 2.89
N ILE A 173 -24.28 -6.95 2.66
CA ILE A 173 -24.61 -6.49 1.31
C ILE A 173 -23.60 -5.43 0.80
N MET A 174 -22.90 -4.73 1.71
CA MET A 174 -22.01 -3.63 1.32
C MET A 174 -20.83 -4.14 0.50
N GLY A 175 -20.15 -5.19 0.94
CA GLY A 175 -19.05 -5.79 0.19
C GLY A 175 -19.48 -6.21 -1.23
N LYS A 176 -20.65 -6.82 -1.37
CA LYS A 176 -21.20 -7.18 -2.68
C LYS A 176 -21.50 -5.96 -3.56
N MET A 177 -22.02 -4.87 -2.96
CA MET A 177 -22.25 -3.63 -3.69
C MET A 177 -20.93 -2.98 -4.13
N VAL A 178 -19.94 -2.92 -3.25
CA VAL A 178 -18.62 -2.36 -3.55
C VAL A 178 -17.93 -3.19 -4.64
N ASN A 179 -17.97 -4.54 -4.55
CA ASN A 179 -17.47 -5.43 -5.59
C ASN A 179 -18.17 -5.19 -6.93
N PHE A 180 -19.51 -5.04 -6.93
CA PHE A 180 -20.25 -4.75 -8.15
C PHE A 180 -19.86 -3.43 -8.78
N VAL A 181 -19.68 -2.39 -7.96
CA VAL A 181 -19.24 -1.05 -8.40
C VAL A 181 -17.86 -1.15 -9.03
N PHE A 182 -16.87 -1.71 -8.34
CA PHE A 182 -15.50 -1.83 -8.89
C PHE A 182 -15.46 -2.69 -10.14
N LYS A 183 -16.10 -3.86 -10.16
CA LYS A 183 -16.12 -4.74 -11.35
C LYS A 183 -16.78 -4.13 -12.59
N ASN A 184 -17.64 -3.13 -12.44
CA ASN A 184 -18.36 -2.53 -13.56
C ASN A 184 -17.88 -1.12 -13.89
N LEU A 185 -17.67 -0.23 -12.89
CA LEU A 185 -17.23 1.13 -13.17
C LEU A 185 -15.78 1.21 -13.66
N THR A 186 -14.91 0.35 -13.15
CA THR A 186 -13.51 0.29 -13.59
C THR A 186 -13.34 -0.16 -15.05
N LYS A 187 -14.38 -0.75 -15.67
CA LYS A 187 -14.40 -1.09 -17.10
C LYS A 187 -14.78 0.06 -18.02
N ILE A 188 -15.19 1.19 -17.44
CA ILE A 188 -15.60 2.36 -18.21
C ILE A 188 -14.46 3.37 -18.22
N ASP A 189 -13.56 3.24 -19.19
CA ASP A 189 -12.35 4.05 -19.33
C ASP A 189 -12.59 5.53 -19.18
N PHE A 190 -13.69 6.04 -19.76
CA PHE A 190 -14.04 7.46 -19.66
C PHE A 190 -14.26 7.90 -18.20
N LEU A 191 -14.95 7.09 -17.38
CA LEU A 191 -15.18 7.42 -15.97
C LEU A 191 -13.87 7.32 -15.18
N MET A 192 -13.05 6.30 -15.45
CA MET A 192 -11.75 6.15 -14.81
C MET A 192 -10.82 7.31 -15.16
N LYS A 193 -10.82 7.79 -16.41
CA LYS A 193 -10.06 8.98 -16.78
C LYS A 193 -10.54 10.25 -16.08
N ILE A 194 -11.83 10.39 -15.81
CA ILE A 194 -12.32 11.50 -14.97
C ILE A 194 -11.76 11.40 -13.56
N VAL A 195 -11.78 10.21 -12.95
CA VAL A 195 -11.21 9.98 -11.61
C VAL A 195 -9.72 10.33 -11.58
N VAL A 196 -8.95 9.83 -12.56
CA VAL A 196 -7.52 10.13 -12.68
C VAL A 196 -7.27 11.63 -12.86
N TYR A 197 -8.06 12.31 -13.69
CA TYR A 197 -7.94 13.78 -13.86
C TYR A 197 -8.25 14.54 -12.57
N MET A 198 -9.30 14.16 -11.85
CA MET A 198 -9.63 14.78 -10.57
C MET A 198 -8.52 14.57 -9.53
N ALA A 199 -7.85 13.44 -9.59
CA ALA A 199 -6.79 13.10 -8.65
C ALA A 199 -5.43 13.72 -9.01
N THR A 200 -5.11 13.88 -10.31
CA THR A 200 -3.82 14.47 -10.77
C THR A 200 -3.89 15.97 -11.05
N ALA A 201 -5.07 16.50 -11.36
CA ALA A 201 -5.27 17.82 -11.97
C ALA A 201 -4.46 18.03 -13.29
N ASN A 202 -4.05 16.94 -13.95
CA ASN A 202 -3.18 16.94 -15.13
C ASN A 202 -3.85 16.21 -16.31
N LEU A 203 -4.40 16.98 -17.25
CA LEU A 203 -5.11 16.43 -18.40
C LEU A 203 -4.19 15.67 -19.37
N GLU A 204 -2.96 16.12 -19.56
CA GLU A 204 -2.04 15.47 -20.47
C GLU A 204 -1.59 14.10 -19.95
N TYR A 205 -1.28 14.03 -18.68
CA TYR A 205 -0.98 12.76 -18.00
C TYR A 205 -2.19 11.79 -18.08
N THR A 206 -3.39 12.30 -17.80
CA THR A 206 -4.62 11.50 -17.83
C THR A 206 -4.93 10.87 -19.19
N LYS A 207 -4.62 11.56 -20.30
CA LYS A 207 -4.87 11.01 -21.66
C LYS A 207 -4.09 9.72 -21.91
N ASN A 208 -2.85 9.68 -21.43
CA ASN A 208 -1.90 8.59 -21.65
C ASN A 208 -1.80 7.63 -20.45
N TYR A 209 -2.67 7.79 -19.45
CA TYR A 209 -2.62 7.01 -18.21
C TYR A 209 -2.86 5.53 -18.45
N ASN A 210 -2.02 4.69 -17.85
CA ASN A 210 -2.20 3.24 -17.84
C ASN A 210 -3.31 2.85 -16.84
N LEU A 211 -4.55 2.81 -17.33
CA LEU A 211 -5.71 2.46 -16.50
C LEU A 211 -5.64 1.03 -15.97
N GLU A 212 -5.06 0.09 -16.71
CA GLU A 212 -4.98 -1.31 -16.32
C GLU A 212 -4.19 -1.50 -15.02
N GLY A 213 -3.10 -0.76 -14.84
CA GLY A 213 -2.29 -0.79 -13.61
C GLY A 213 -3.09 -0.49 -12.33
N VAL A 214 -4.13 0.34 -12.44
CA VAL A 214 -5.03 0.64 -11.30
C VAL A 214 -6.26 -0.27 -11.30
N THR A 215 -6.88 -0.51 -12.46
CA THR A 215 -8.18 -1.19 -12.50
C THR A 215 -8.08 -2.70 -12.33
N ALA A 216 -6.99 -3.33 -12.81
CA ALA A 216 -6.83 -4.79 -12.70
C ALA A 216 -6.85 -5.28 -11.23
N PRO A 217 -6.09 -4.69 -10.29
CA PRO A 217 -6.15 -5.09 -8.88
C PRO A 217 -7.53 -4.84 -8.24
N LEU A 218 -8.22 -3.76 -8.62
CA LEU A 218 -9.54 -3.41 -8.08
C LEU A 218 -10.64 -4.41 -8.52
N GLN A 219 -10.41 -5.15 -9.60
CA GLN A 219 -11.34 -6.15 -10.12
C GLN A 219 -11.16 -7.54 -9.51
N LEU A 220 -10.14 -7.77 -8.70
CA LEU A 220 -9.90 -9.04 -8.02
C LEU A 220 -11.04 -9.37 -7.06
N ASP A 221 -11.34 -10.68 -6.97
CA ASP A 221 -12.38 -11.16 -6.08
C ASP A 221 -12.06 -10.83 -4.61
N GLY A 222 -13.10 -10.48 -3.86
CA GLY A 222 -12.95 -10.08 -2.45
C GLY A 222 -12.54 -8.64 -2.21
N THR A 223 -12.16 -7.84 -3.23
CA THR A 223 -11.73 -6.45 -3.05
C THR A 223 -12.76 -5.61 -2.28
N GLY A 224 -14.05 -5.68 -2.65
CA GLY A 224 -15.08 -4.89 -1.96
C GLY A 224 -15.36 -5.38 -0.55
N ASP A 225 -15.31 -6.68 -0.31
CA ASP A 225 -15.47 -7.24 1.03
C ASP A 225 -14.29 -6.80 1.92
N GLY A 226 -13.05 -6.94 1.43
CA GLY A 226 -11.85 -6.50 2.13
C GLY A 226 -11.83 -4.99 2.41
N LEU A 227 -12.32 -4.14 1.48
CA LEU A 227 -12.46 -2.71 1.73
C LEU A 227 -13.49 -2.41 2.83
N CYS A 228 -14.58 -3.20 2.91
CA CYS A 228 -15.51 -3.07 4.02
C CYS A 228 -14.88 -3.47 5.35
N VAL A 229 -14.06 -4.53 5.39
CA VAL A 229 -13.28 -4.92 6.57
C VAL A 229 -12.29 -3.81 6.95
N LEU A 230 -11.55 -3.28 5.99
CA LEU A 230 -10.66 -2.13 6.20
C LEU A 230 -11.37 -0.98 6.90
N MET A 231 -12.53 -0.54 6.38
CA MET A 231 -13.27 0.61 6.92
C MET A 231 -13.84 0.36 8.32
N GLN A 232 -14.02 -0.91 8.72
CA GLN A 232 -14.46 -1.27 10.07
C GLN A 232 -13.32 -1.30 11.09
N HIS A 233 -12.11 -1.64 10.64
CA HIS A 233 -10.97 -1.95 11.51
C HIS A 233 -9.75 -1.05 11.24
N GLN A 234 -9.96 0.09 10.56
CA GLN A 234 -8.87 1.01 10.26
C GLN A 234 -8.36 1.69 11.55
N ARG A 235 -7.05 1.57 11.78
CA ARG A 235 -6.41 2.21 12.92
C ARG A 235 -6.29 3.71 12.67
N PRO A 236 -6.70 4.56 13.62
CA PRO A 236 -6.48 6.00 13.53
C PRO A 236 -4.99 6.34 13.51
N THR A 237 -4.64 7.47 12.88
CA THR A 237 -3.26 7.99 12.94
C THR A 237 -2.99 8.55 14.33
N ASP A 238 -1.96 8.03 15.00
CA ASP A 238 -1.52 8.58 16.27
C ASP A 238 -0.62 9.81 16.07
N LEU A 239 -1.26 10.99 15.92
CA LEU A 239 -0.56 12.25 15.72
C LEU A 239 0.12 12.76 17.01
N GLU A 240 -0.34 12.34 18.19
CA GLU A 240 0.34 12.69 19.45
C GLU A 240 1.62 11.88 19.62
N GLY A 241 1.57 10.57 19.35
CA GLY A 241 2.77 9.72 19.33
C GLY A 241 3.77 10.14 18.25
N ALA A 242 3.29 10.65 17.11
CA ALA A 242 4.12 11.15 16.02
C ALA A 242 5.11 12.26 16.43
N LYS A 243 4.78 13.06 17.45
CA LYS A 243 5.65 14.10 18.00
C LYS A 243 6.94 13.55 18.62
N ASN A 244 7.00 12.25 18.90
CA ASN A 244 8.16 11.57 19.43
C ASN A 244 9.04 10.91 18.35
N ILE A 245 8.70 11.09 17.07
CA ILE A 245 9.53 10.61 15.95
C ILE A 245 10.72 11.55 15.79
N ASP A 246 11.93 11.05 16.05
CA ASP A 246 13.16 11.85 16.08
C ASP A 246 13.83 11.99 14.70
N CYS A 247 13.43 11.18 13.70
CA CYS A 247 14.05 11.26 12.37
C CYS A 247 13.61 12.53 11.61
N PRO A 248 14.43 13.03 10.67
CA PRO A 248 14.01 14.12 9.77
C PRO A 248 12.77 13.75 8.96
N VAL A 249 11.84 14.71 8.80
CA VAL A 249 10.58 14.54 8.10
C VAL A 249 10.46 15.52 6.95
N LEU A 250 10.03 15.03 5.78
CA LEU A 250 9.62 15.82 4.63
C LEU A 250 8.10 15.71 4.47
N ILE A 251 7.41 16.83 4.40
CA ILE A 251 5.97 16.91 4.09
C ILE A 251 5.80 17.55 2.71
N VAL A 252 5.24 16.79 1.78
CA VAL A 252 4.89 17.24 0.44
C VAL A 252 3.39 17.40 0.35
N ASN A 253 2.91 18.59 0.00
CA ASN A 253 1.52 18.88 -0.27
C ASN A 253 1.34 19.30 -1.72
N ALA A 254 0.14 19.12 -2.27
CA ALA A 254 -0.20 19.56 -3.62
C ALA A 254 -1.19 20.73 -3.57
N GLU A 255 -1.00 21.71 -4.48
CA GLU A 255 -1.79 22.94 -4.52
C GLU A 255 -3.26 22.65 -4.86
N LYS A 256 -3.49 21.75 -5.84
CA LYS A 256 -4.83 21.38 -6.33
C LYS A 256 -5.34 20.07 -5.74
N ASP A 257 -4.85 19.69 -4.56
CA ASP A 257 -5.37 18.53 -3.86
C ASP A 257 -6.83 18.75 -3.44
N MET A 258 -7.74 18.00 -4.07
CA MET A 258 -9.17 18.05 -3.80
C MET A 258 -9.63 17.11 -2.69
N ILE A 259 -8.72 16.23 -2.20
CA ILE A 259 -9.02 15.19 -1.21
C ILE A 259 -8.55 15.63 0.18
N ILE A 260 -7.29 16.08 0.29
CA ILE A 260 -6.71 16.51 1.56
C ILE A 260 -6.93 18.01 1.72
N ASN A 261 -7.86 18.37 2.60
CA ASN A 261 -8.18 19.76 2.87
C ASN A 261 -7.13 20.42 3.80
N ASP A 262 -7.20 21.75 3.93
CA ASP A 262 -6.20 22.52 4.69
C ASP A 262 -6.18 22.14 6.19
N SER A 263 -7.31 21.74 6.78
CA SER A 263 -7.34 21.25 8.16
C SER A 263 -6.56 19.94 8.33
N MET A 264 -6.66 19.02 7.37
CA MET A 264 -5.91 17.77 7.39
C MET A 264 -4.40 18.02 7.18
N LYS A 265 -4.04 18.91 6.24
CA LYS A 265 -2.65 19.33 6.03
C LYS A 265 -2.07 19.95 7.31
N GLN A 266 -2.84 20.78 8.01
CA GLN A 266 -2.41 21.42 9.24
C GLN A 266 -2.19 20.40 10.36
N GLN A 267 -3.08 19.41 10.53
CA GLN A 267 -2.91 18.36 11.54
C GLN A 267 -1.58 17.59 11.37
N ILE A 268 -1.23 17.23 10.13
CA ILE A 268 0.07 16.60 9.85
C ILE A 268 1.23 17.56 10.16
N SER A 269 1.13 18.83 9.75
CA SER A 269 2.18 19.82 10.00
C SER A 269 2.39 20.09 11.49
N ASP A 270 1.31 20.12 12.28
CA ASP A 270 1.37 20.33 13.74
C ASP A 270 2.02 19.14 14.47
N ALA A 271 1.90 17.93 13.92
CA ALA A 271 2.58 16.75 14.45
C ALA A 271 4.11 16.77 14.19
N PHE A 272 4.54 17.48 13.16
CA PHE A 272 5.96 17.57 12.76
C PHE A 272 6.44 19.01 12.61
N PRO A 273 6.59 19.78 13.69
CA PRO A 273 6.89 21.22 13.63
C PRO A 273 8.26 21.55 13.02
N ASN A 274 9.16 20.57 12.94
CA ASN A 274 10.51 20.73 12.36
C ASN A 274 10.62 20.10 10.96
N ALA A 275 9.51 19.66 10.35
CA ALA A 275 9.52 19.06 9.03
C ALA A 275 9.95 20.07 7.95
N GLU A 276 10.61 19.57 6.92
CA GLU A 276 10.74 20.32 5.68
C GLU A 276 9.42 20.24 4.91
N HIS A 277 9.01 21.34 4.27
CA HIS A 277 7.79 21.41 3.51
C HIS A 277 8.06 21.69 2.04
N TYR A 278 7.34 20.99 1.18
CA TYR A 278 7.33 21.24 -0.25
C TYR A 278 5.88 21.32 -0.77
N LEU A 279 5.60 22.32 -1.61
CA LEU A 279 4.31 22.47 -2.28
C LEU A 279 4.47 22.20 -3.77
N VAL A 280 3.76 21.21 -4.28
CA VAL A 280 3.71 20.89 -5.71
C VAL A 280 2.75 21.87 -6.38
N GLU A 281 3.30 22.89 -7.05
CA GLU A 281 2.50 23.89 -7.76
C GLU A 281 1.72 23.25 -8.91
N GLY A 282 0.42 23.49 -8.97
CA GLY A 282 -0.50 22.91 -9.94
C GLY A 282 -0.74 21.40 -9.81
N GLY A 283 -0.09 20.72 -8.85
CA GLY A 283 -0.24 19.28 -8.62
C GLY A 283 -1.56 18.91 -7.95
N GLY A 284 -2.10 17.75 -8.28
CA GLY A 284 -3.26 17.14 -7.62
C GLY A 284 -2.84 16.15 -6.53
N HIS A 285 -3.83 15.45 -5.97
CA HIS A 285 -3.64 14.52 -4.84
C HIS A 285 -2.60 13.40 -5.14
N ILE A 286 -2.66 12.79 -6.32
CA ILE A 286 -1.72 11.71 -6.70
C ILE A 286 -0.49 12.25 -7.49
N CYS A 287 0.05 13.41 -7.07
CA CYS A 287 1.24 14.01 -7.68
C CYS A 287 2.47 13.10 -7.68
N ILE A 288 2.50 12.06 -6.86
CA ILE A 288 3.55 11.03 -6.87
C ILE A 288 3.66 10.29 -8.21
N GLU A 289 2.59 10.26 -9.00
CA GLU A 289 2.57 9.59 -10.30
C GLU A 289 2.97 10.54 -11.44
N ASP A 290 2.33 11.72 -11.54
CA ASP A 290 2.49 12.64 -12.67
C ASP A 290 3.61 13.68 -12.49
N ARG A 291 4.16 13.80 -11.27
CA ARG A 291 5.28 14.68 -10.91
C ARG A 291 6.46 13.90 -10.32
N ALA A 292 6.59 12.63 -10.69
CA ALA A 292 7.58 11.72 -10.11
C ALA A 292 9.03 12.23 -10.23
N GLU A 293 9.42 12.77 -11.39
CA GLU A 293 10.76 13.34 -11.61
C GLU A 293 11.04 14.54 -10.68
N GLU A 294 10.08 15.48 -10.59
CA GLU A 294 10.15 16.64 -9.68
C GLU A 294 10.29 16.18 -8.23
N LEU A 295 9.41 15.27 -7.80
CA LEU A 295 9.35 14.79 -6.42
C LEU A 295 10.56 13.91 -6.04
N ALA A 296 11.10 13.15 -6.99
CA ALA A 296 12.33 12.41 -6.78
C ALA A 296 13.54 13.36 -6.62
N GLY A 297 13.54 14.52 -7.28
CA GLY A 297 14.52 15.57 -7.04
C GLY A 297 14.43 16.12 -5.62
N VAL A 298 13.21 16.48 -5.18
CA VAL A 298 12.94 16.99 -3.84
C VAL A 298 13.31 15.96 -2.76
N ALA A 299 12.88 14.70 -2.95
CA ALA A 299 13.22 13.59 -2.05
C ALA A 299 14.74 13.38 -1.97
N TYR A 300 15.41 13.39 -3.11
CA TYR A 300 16.86 13.22 -3.17
C TYR A 300 17.61 14.31 -2.42
N ASP A 301 17.23 15.58 -2.60
CA ASP A 301 17.83 16.72 -1.91
C ASP A 301 17.61 16.62 -0.39
N PHE A 302 16.40 16.22 0.03
CA PHE A 302 16.09 15.96 1.44
C PHE A 302 16.92 14.81 2.02
N LEU A 303 17.08 13.72 1.28
CA LEU A 303 17.80 12.53 1.75
C LEU A 303 19.32 12.73 1.86
N ASN A 304 19.90 13.72 1.18
CA ASN A 304 21.34 14.00 1.20
C ASN A 304 21.75 15.17 2.14
N LYS A 305 20.83 15.67 2.93
CA LYS A 305 21.10 16.61 4.04
C LYS A 305 21.45 15.85 5.33
#